data_e00e9b04d93ddcddf208a16de248e6e3
#
_entry.id   e00e9b04d93ddcddf208a16de248e6e3
#
_cell.length_a   1.000
_cell.length_b   1.000
_cell.length_c   1.000
_cell.angle_alpha   90.00
_cell.angle_beta   90.00
_cell.angle_gamma   90.00
#
_symmetry.space_group_name_H-M   'P 1'
#
loop_
_entity.id
_entity.type
_entity.pdbx_description
1 polymer ?
#
loop_
_entity_poly.entity_id
_entity_poly.type
_entity_poly.pdbx_seq_one_letter_code
_entity_poly.pdbx_strand_id
1 'polypeptide(L)'
;MAQVLPHFCPRCGAPIAVDQQPRFCPRCQLDLQTYLVGNSSPQVSNPGFPPAGPISNPGFAPALQSPSSPFPAPQSPWGQPQSPIEPPQKPRKSGMGKGALVLILLAVLVVLGTAGYLGWQFFGPGAGQSAITSTPINATVTYAGVALTVQQVQQSQRFIDDPNTDTAGMVRLSLQGKNTGTAPVNLLYTNIARLVLPGGKVVAPTYVRSDVSLAPGATQTSIVDFAVPSNIKVEQLVLRVGAATEAQMDIPLTGHADLAAYAPKTSTISKSFEYQGLNWTLVNATSQLNLDTQQASKGMHYVTVTFTIDNTLAQTAIPGSPYDYMRLQAGNSSLSPVASTLPTSFEAGATGKTGAVTFLVPQNAATLTLVLLPQNGFNQRTVNIQF
;
A
#
# COMPACT_ATOMS: atom_id res chain seq x y z
N MET A 1 -7.70 -0.80 -49.57
CA MET A 1 -6.72 -1.33 -48.60
C MET A 1 -7.52 -1.69 -47.37
N ALA A 2 -7.54 -2.96 -46.97
CA ALA A 2 -8.27 -3.38 -45.76
C ALA A 2 -7.52 -2.87 -44.55
N GLN A 3 -8.20 -2.10 -43.71
CA GLN A 3 -7.66 -1.61 -42.42
C GLN A 3 -7.63 -2.79 -41.46
N VAL A 4 -6.47 -3.16 -40.97
CA VAL A 4 -6.28 -4.27 -40.03
C VAL A 4 -6.24 -3.72 -38.63
N LEU A 5 -7.13 -4.19 -37.76
CA LEU A 5 -7.10 -3.92 -36.34
C LEU A 5 -5.81 -4.46 -35.71
N PRO A 6 -5.21 -3.75 -34.73
CA PRO A 6 -4.08 -4.30 -33.99
C PRO A 6 -4.54 -5.54 -33.21
N HIS A 7 -3.71 -6.59 -33.19
CA HIS A 7 -4.00 -7.84 -32.46
C HIS A 7 -4.07 -7.67 -30.94
N PHE A 8 -3.55 -6.55 -30.42
CA PHE A 8 -3.52 -6.24 -28.98
C PHE A 8 -3.95 -4.79 -28.76
N CYS A 9 -4.66 -4.55 -27.67
CA CYS A 9 -5.07 -3.21 -27.28
C CYS A 9 -3.84 -2.33 -26.93
N PRO A 10 -3.67 -1.16 -27.58
CA PRO A 10 -2.50 -0.29 -27.35
C PRO A 10 -2.45 0.31 -25.94
N ARG A 11 -3.58 0.28 -25.20
CA ARG A 11 -3.65 0.83 -23.84
C ARG A 11 -3.39 -0.21 -22.74
N CYS A 12 -3.90 -1.43 -22.88
CA CYS A 12 -3.85 -2.43 -21.81
C CYS A 12 -3.24 -3.78 -22.22
N GLY A 13 -2.76 -3.92 -23.46
CA GLY A 13 -2.14 -5.14 -23.98
C GLY A 13 -3.09 -6.34 -24.09
N ALA A 14 -4.41 -6.19 -23.86
CA ALA A 14 -5.35 -7.30 -23.99
C ALA A 14 -5.45 -7.75 -25.46
N PRO A 15 -5.51 -9.08 -25.75
CA PRO A 15 -5.71 -9.58 -27.10
C PRO A 15 -7.09 -9.14 -27.63
N ILE A 16 -7.13 -8.73 -28.88
CA ILE A 16 -8.35 -8.31 -29.57
C ILE A 16 -8.70 -9.41 -30.56
N ALA A 17 -9.92 -9.94 -30.45
CA ALA A 17 -10.45 -10.90 -31.42
C ALA A 17 -10.69 -10.19 -32.76
N VAL A 18 -9.77 -10.31 -33.69
CA VAL A 18 -9.77 -9.60 -35.00
C VAL A 18 -11.00 -9.95 -35.83
N ASP A 19 -11.51 -11.17 -35.65
CA ASP A 19 -12.67 -11.73 -36.36
C ASP A 19 -14.00 -11.03 -36.02
N GLN A 20 -14.09 -10.43 -34.85
CA GLN A 20 -15.30 -9.75 -34.34
C GLN A 20 -15.28 -8.21 -34.48
N GLN A 21 -14.17 -7.66 -34.92
CA GLN A 21 -13.94 -6.21 -35.09
C GLN A 21 -14.60 -5.36 -33.98
N PRO A 22 -14.26 -5.61 -32.70
CA PRO A 22 -14.94 -4.91 -31.60
C PRO A 22 -14.59 -3.41 -31.66
N ARG A 23 -15.60 -2.56 -31.52
CA ARG A 23 -15.44 -1.11 -31.47
C ARG A 23 -14.65 -0.68 -30.23
N PHE A 24 -14.85 -1.35 -29.11
CA PHE A 24 -14.19 -1.05 -27.84
C PHE A 24 -13.39 -2.22 -27.33
N CYS A 25 -12.25 -1.95 -26.68
CA CYS A 25 -11.48 -2.98 -26.01
C CYS A 25 -12.32 -3.63 -24.89
N PRO A 26 -12.50 -4.95 -24.85
CA PRO A 26 -13.34 -5.60 -23.85
C PRO A 26 -12.80 -5.47 -22.42
N ARG A 27 -11.50 -5.15 -22.27
CA ARG A 27 -10.85 -5.04 -20.97
C ARG A 27 -10.81 -3.61 -20.41
N CYS A 28 -10.53 -2.59 -21.24
CA CYS A 28 -10.33 -1.21 -20.77
C CYS A 28 -11.26 -0.18 -21.44
N GLN A 29 -12.20 -0.65 -22.29
CA GLN A 29 -13.20 0.15 -23.00
C GLN A 29 -12.60 1.27 -23.88
N LEU A 30 -11.32 1.17 -24.27
CA LEU A 30 -10.72 2.09 -25.22
C LEU A 30 -11.42 1.95 -26.58
N ASP A 31 -11.83 3.06 -27.20
CA ASP A 31 -12.38 3.08 -28.57
C ASP A 31 -11.27 2.75 -29.55
N LEU A 32 -11.36 1.59 -30.19
CA LEU A 32 -10.35 1.06 -31.11
C LEU A 32 -10.49 1.67 -32.51
N GLN A 33 -11.62 2.30 -32.82
CA GLN A 33 -11.82 2.94 -34.12
C GLN A 33 -10.95 4.19 -34.30
N THR A 34 -10.59 4.87 -33.21
CA THR A 34 -9.65 5.99 -33.25
C THR A 34 -8.26 5.62 -33.74
N TYR A 35 -7.90 4.33 -33.64
CA TYR A 35 -6.62 3.80 -34.13
C TYR A 35 -6.71 3.17 -35.54
N LEU A 36 -7.92 3.04 -36.08
CA LEU A 36 -8.13 2.54 -37.46
C LEU A 36 -8.13 3.65 -38.51
N VAL A 37 -8.42 4.88 -38.11
CA VAL A 37 -8.46 6.02 -38.99
C VAL A 37 -7.05 6.53 -39.21
N GLY A 38 -6.41 5.96 -40.22
CA GLY A 38 -5.39 6.58 -41.04
C GLY A 38 -4.21 7.24 -40.34
N ASN A 39 -3.04 6.84 -40.74
CA ASN A 39 -1.83 7.67 -40.84
C ASN A 39 -2.05 8.94 -41.72
N SER A 40 -3.08 9.68 -41.51
CA SER A 40 -3.16 11.11 -41.82
C SER A 40 -2.92 11.84 -40.52
N SER A 41 -1.64 12.18 -40.27
CA SER A 41 -1.28 13.18 -39.28
C SER A 41 -2.26 14.34 -39.40
N PRO A 42 -2.99 14.73 -38.36
CA PRO A 42 -3.68 16.01 -38.39
C PRO A 42 -2.57 17.06 -38.55
N GLN A 43 -2.51 17.71 -39.70
CA GLN A 43 -1.82 18.98 -39.83
C GLN A 43 -2.47 19.88 -38.78
N VAL A 44 -1.83 20.02 -37.62
CA VAL A 44 -2.11 21.09 -36.69
C VAL A 44 -1.73 22.34 -37.44
N SER A 45 -2.72 23.02 -38.00
CA SER A 45 -2.62 24.39 -38.46
C SER A 45 -2.25 25.21 -37.23
N ASN A 46 -0.98 25.53 -37.16
CA ASN A 46 -0.39 26.38 -36.14
C ASN A 46 -0.96 27.78 -36.35
N PRO A 47 -1.78 28.33 -35.46
CA PRO A 47 -2.12 29.75 -35.53
C PRO A 47 -0.81 30.50 -35.27
N GLY A 48 -0.37 31.27 -36.28
CA GLY A 48 0.91 31.96 -36.33
C GLY A 48 1.25 32.70 -35.04
N PHE A 49 2.32 32.28 -34.42
CA PHE A 49 3.01 33.06 -33.41
C PHE A 49 3.78 34.19 -34.12
N PRO A 50 3.67 35.45 -33.66
CA PRO A 50 4.51 36.53 -34.18
C PRO A 50 5.99 36.21 -33.82
N PRO A 51 6.94 36.68 -34.65
CA PRO A 51 8.37 36.41 -34.44
C PRO A 51 8.83 36.97 -33.09
N ALA A 52 9.54 36.15 -32.33
CA ALA A 52 10.13 36.53 -31.06
C ALA A 52 11.15 37.67 -31.28
N GLY A 53 10.89 38.82 -30.67
CA GLY A 53 11.87 39.89 -30.52
C GLY A 53 13.02 39.47 -29.59
N PRO A 54 14.17 40.16 -29.64
CA PRO A 54 15.36 39.79 -28.87
C PRO A 54 15.08 39.87 -27.37
N ILE A 55 15.39 38.76 -26.66
CA ILE A 55 15.25 38.65 -25.20
C ILE A 55 16.32 39.52 -24.57
N SER A 56 15.96 40.67 -24.04
CA SER A 56 16.77 41.44 -23.11
C SER A 56 16.72 40.76 -21.74
N ASN A 57 17.88 40.42 -21.24
CA ASN A 57 18.10 39.81 -19.94
C ASN A 57 17.58 40.73 -18.81
N PRO A 58 16.57 40.41 -18.01
CA PRO A 58 16.20 41.23 -16.86
C PRO A 58 17.15 40.88 -15.71
N GLY A 59 17.88 41.93 -15.29
CA GLY A 59 18.73 41.90 -14.10
C GLY A 59 17.95 41.48 -12.86
N PHE A 60 18.70 40.82 -11.96
CA PHE A 60 18.27 40.45 -10.61
C PHE A 60 17.68 41.68 -9.89
N ALA A 61 16.38 41.66 -9.61
CA ALA A 61 15.75 42.56 -8.66
C ALA A 61 15.98 42.03 -7.22
N PRO A 62 16.29 42.92 -6.26
CA PRO A 62 16.50 42.50 -4.88
C PRO A 62 15.17 42.06 -4.24
N ALA A 63 15.29 41.07 -3.35
CA ALA A 63 14.22 40.47 -2.58
C ALA A 63 13.33 41.54 -1.90
N LEU A 64 12.06 41.54 -2.23
CA LEU A 64 11.04 42.27 -1.49
C LEU A 64 10.82 41.58 -0.13
N GLN A 65 11.11 42.32 0.92
CA GLN A 65 10.80 41.98 2.30
C GLN A 65 9.29 41.83 2.45
N SER A 66 8.87 40.67 2.94
CA SER A 66 7.49 40.41 3.33
C SER A 66 7.09 41.36 4.48
N PRO A 67 5.91 42.00 4.44
CA PRO A 67 5.41 42.79 5.55
C PRO A 67 5.04 41.82 6.69
N SER A 68 5.66 42.02 7.84
CA SER A 68 5.31 41.43 9.13
C SER A 68 3.94 41.95 9.54
N SER A 69 2.93 41.10 9.51
CA SER A 69 1.65 41.33 10.16
C SER A 69 1.83 41.29 11.67
N PRO A 70 1.43 42.30 12.44
CA PRO A 70 1.42 42.23 13.87
C PRO A 70 0.21 41.38 14.29
N PHE A 71 0.44 40.18 14.80
CA PHE A 71 -0.58 39.45 15.55
C PHE A 71 -0.91 40.20 16.82
N PRO A 72 -2.18 40.47 17.14
CA PRO A 72 -2.56 41.02 18.46
C PRO A 72 -2.29 39.93 19.50
N ALA A 73 -1.62 40.35 20.56
CA ALA A 73 -1.37 39.52 21.74
C ALA A 73 -2.68 39.04 22.36
N PRO A 74 -2.77 37.83 22.91
CA PRO A 74 -3.92 37.35 23.62
C PRO A 74 -4.07 38.16 24.93
N GLN A 75 -5.18 38.85 25.05
CA GLN A 75 -5.56 39.53 26.29
C GLN A 75 -5.90 38.46 27.35
N SER A 76 -5.20 38.50 28.46
CA SER A 76 -5.49 37.71 29.64
C SER A 76 -6.83 38.17 30.27
N PRO A 77 -7.77 37.24 30.55
CA PRO A 77 -9.03 37.55 31.18
C PRO A 77 -8.92 37.46 32.72
N TRP A 78 -7.99 38.20 33.31
CA TRP A 78 -7.91 38.27 34.76
C TRP A 78 -7.81 39.72 35.20
N GLY A 79 -8.97 40.34 35.38
CA GLY A 79 -9.14 41.66 35.92
C GLY A 79 -10.58 41.83 36.38
N GLN A 80 -11.03 41.05 37.34
CA GLN A 80 -12.25 41.39 38.10
C GLN A 80 -11.87 42.29 39.30
N PRO A 81 -12.53 43.42 39.48
CA PRO A 81 -12.34 44.25 40.68
C PRO A 81 -12.93 43.54 41.90
N GLN A 82 -12.13 43.43 42.92
CA GLN A 82 -12.53 42.92 44.23
C GLN A 82 -13.59 43.87 44.84
N SER A 83 -14.77 43.34 45.12
CA SER A 83 -15.78 43.98 45.95
C SER A 83 -15.30 44.04 47.38
N PRO A 84 -15.67 45.05 48.13
CA PRO A 84 -15.25 45.23 49.54
C PRO A 84 -15.77 44.10 50.45
N ILE A 85 -14.89 43.59 51.28
CA ILE A 85 -15.17 42.56 52.26
C ILE A 85 -16.08 43.15 53.34
N GLU A 86 -17.33 42.70 53.43
CA GLU A 86 -18.23 42.95 54.59
C GLU A 86 -17.75 42.12 55.78
N PRO A 87 -17.77 42.70 56.98
CA PRO A 87 -17.32 41.99 58.17
C PRO A 87 -18.28 40.85 58.57
N PRO A 88 -17.76 39.74 59.12
CA PRO A 88 -18.52 38.53 59.38
C PRO A 88 -19.59 38.76 60.46
N GLN A 89 -20.85 38.55 60.09
CA GLN A 89 -21.95 38.47 61.02
C GLN A 89 -21.84 37.18 61.85
N LYS A 90 -21.89 37.32 63.16
CA LYS A 90 -21.89 36.19 64.11
C LYS A 90 -23.05 35.23 63.82
N PRO A 91 -22.82 33.93 63.78
CA PRO A 91 -23.87 32.95 63.52
C PRO A 91 -24.83 32.88 64.68
N ARG A 92 -26.09 33.16 64.43
CA ARG A 92 -27.18 32.83 65.34
C ARG A 92 -27.26 31.33 65.53
N LYS A 93 -27.03 30.78 66.67
CA LYS A 93 -27.27 29.39 67.05
C LYS A 93 -28.77 29.13 67.00
N SER A 94 -29.23 28.62 65.88
CA SER A 94 -30.51 27.94 65.71
C SER A 94 -30.33 26.51 66.21
N GLY A 95 -30.88 26.19 67.37
CA GLY A 95 -30.87 24.81 67.86
C GLY A 95 -31.74 23.95 67.04
N MET A 96 -31.10 23.15 66.20
CA MET A 96 -31.75 22.15 65.33
C MET A 96 -32.21 20.99 66.20
N GLY A 97 -33.56 20.81 66.35
CA GLY A 97 -34.16 19.74 67.14
C GLY A 97 -33.68 18.34 66.63
N LYS A 98 -33.47 17.41 67.59
CA LYS A 98 -32.97 16.05 67.28
C LYS A 98 -33.77 15.32 66.18
N GLY A 99 -35.03 15.68 65.96
CA GLY A 99 -35.88 15.18 64.90
C GLY A 99 -35.48 15.62 63.45
N ALA A 100 -34.97 16.88 63.32
CA ALA A 100 -34.52 17.41 62.05
C ALA A 100 -33.22 16.69 61.53
N LEU A 101 -32.37 16.33 62.50
CA LEU A 101 -31.10 15.60 62.19
C LEU A 101 -31.35 14.18 61.68
N VAL A 102 -32.38 13.51 62.27
CA VAL A 102 -32.78 12.15 61.76
C VAL A 102 -33.40 12.23 60.41
N LEU A 103 -34.21 13.22 60.06
CA LEU A 103 -34.80 13.40 58.73
C LEU A 103 -33.73 13.70 57.66
N ILE A 104 -32.73 14.52 58.00
CA ILE A 104 -31.63 14.80 57.09
C ILE A 104 -30.79 13.54 56.83
N LEU A 105 -30.50 12.74 57.86
CA LEU A 105 -29.78 11.47 57.72
C LEU A 105 -30.55 10.45 56.84
N LEU A 106 -31.86 10.36 57.04
CA LEU A 106 -32.71 9.51 56.20
C LEU A 106 -32.75 9.99 54.73
N ALA A 107 -32.85 11.30 54.50
CA ALA A 107 -32.82 11.88 53.15
C ALA A 107 -31.47 11.63 52.46
N VAL A 108 -30.33 11.76 53.16
CA VAL A 108 -28.99 11.48 52.67
C VAL A 108 -28.82 9.99 52.34
N LEU A 109 -29.35 9.07 53.18
CA LEU A 109 -29.33 7.63 52.90
C LEU A 109 -30.17 7.27 51.67
N VAL A 110 -31.33 7.91 51.48
CA VAL A 110 -32.15 7.67 50.26
C VAL A 110 -31.45 8.21 49.04
N VAL A 111 -30.82 9.41 49.11
CA VAL A 111 -30.07 9.96 47.95
C VAL A 111 -28.84 9.13 47.65
N LEU A 112 -28.09 8.67 48.65
CA LEU A 112 -26.93 7.79 48.42
C LEU A 112 -27.36 6.39 47.92
N GLY A 113 -28.49 5.86 48.43
CA GLY A 113 -29.05 4.59 47.96
C GLY A 113 -29.53 4.66 46.49
N THR A 114 -30.23 5.74 46.13
CA THR A 114 -30.69 5.95 44.75
C THR A 114 -29.52 6.28 43.82
N ALA A 115 -28.56 7.10 44.23
CA ALA A 115 -27.35 7.37 43.45
C ALA A 115 -26.50 6.09 43.27
N GLY A 116 -26.35 5.27 44.31
CA GLY A 116 -25.68 3.97 44.25
C GLY A 116 -26.39 2.98 43.36
N TYR A 117 -27.73 2.91 43.41
CA TYR A 117 -28.56 2.05 42.54
C TYR A 117 -28.50 2.50 41.08
N LEU A 118 -28.62 3.78 40.81
CA LEU A 118 -28.47 4.33 39.46
C LEU A 118 -27.03 4.16 38.93
N GLY A 119 -26.03 4.42 39.80
CA GLY A 119 -24.63 4.14 39.44
C GLY A 119 -24.41 2.66 39.12
N TRP A 120 -25.00 1.75 39.88
CA TRP A 120 -24.95 0.31 39.61
C TRP A 120 -25.65 -0.06 38.30
N GLN A 121 -26.79 0.56 37.96
CA GLN A 121 -27.48 0.32 36.66
C GLN A 121 -26.69 0.85 35.46
N PHE A 122 -26.02 1.99 35.59
CA PHE A 122 -25.29 2.63 34.51
C PHE A 122 -23.83 2.21 34.40
N PHE A 123 -23.20 1.83 35.52
CA PHE A 123 -21.78 1.49 35.59
C PHE A 123 -21.49 0.12 36.21
N GLY A 124 -22.54 -0.65 36.52
CA GLY A 124 -22.38 -1.99 37.07
C GLY A 124 -21.77 -2.97 36.04
N PRO A 125 -21.04 -4.04 36.47
CA PRO A 125 -20.37 -4.99 35.61
C PRO A 125 -21.29 -5.80 34.68
N GLY A 126 -22.58 -5.45 34.59
CA GLY A 126 -23.59 -6.07 33.73
C GLY A 126 -24.11 -5.19 32.59
N ALA A 127 -23.70 -3.92 32.47
CA ALA A 127 -24.16 -3.04 31.39
C ALA A 127 -23.40 -3.36 30.08
N GLY A 128 -23.66 -4.52 29.48
CA GLY A 128 -23.53 -4.76 28.03
C GLY A 128 -22.16 -4.59 27.37
N GLN A 129 -21.05 -4.51 28.11
CA GLN A 129 -19.73 -4.64 27.49
C GLN A 129 -19.43 -6.13 27.30
N SER A 130 -19.62 -6.60 26.08
CA SER A 130 -19.13 -7.91 25.69
C SER A 130 -17.63 -8.00 25.96
N ALA A 131 -17.19 -9.03 26.69
CA ALA A 131 -15.78 -9.23 26.99
C ALA A 131 -14.97 -9.22 25.68
N ILE A 132 -13.99 -8.32 25.59
CA ILE A 132 -13.06 -8.26 24.46
C ILE A 132 -11.90 -9.21 24.78
N THR A 133 -11.76 -10.26 23.99
CA THR A 133 -10.59 -11.13 24.02
C THR A 133 -9.56 -10.62 23.02
N SER A 134 -8.31 -10.42 23.45
CA SER A 134 -7.23 -9.92 22.60
C SER A 134 -6.10 -10.94 22.51
N THR A 135 -5.66 -11.25 21.28
CA THR A 135 -4.58 -12.20 20.96
C THR A 135 -3.49 -11.48 20.16
N PRO A 136 -2.25 -11.37 20.66
CA PRO A 136 -1.14 -10.84 19.89
C PRO A 136 -0.75 -11.82 18.77
N ILE A 137 -0.48 -11.31 17.56
CA ILE A 137 -0.11 -12.11 16.38
C ILE A 137 1.31 -11.79 15.92
N ASN A 138 1.64 -10.54 15.70
CA ASN A 138 2.95 -10.01 15.25
C ASN A 138 3.49 -10.68 13.96
N ALA A 139 2.58 -10.98 13.03
CA ALA A 139 2.89 -11.58 11.73
C ALA A 139 3.05 -10.49 10.68
N THR A 140 4.16 -10.50 9.94
CA THR A 140 4.48 -9.47 8.93
C THR A 140 4.63 -10.08 7.55
N VAL A 141 3.99 -9.45 6.55
CA VAL A 141 4.18 -9.72 5.11
C VAL A 141 4.46 -8.40 4.37
N THR A 142 5.03 -8.48 3.16
CA THR A 142 5.17 -7.29 2.32
C THR A 142 4.12 -7.30 1.22
N TYR A 143 3.26 -6.29 1.19
CA TYR A 143 2.24 -6.08 0.16
C TYR A 143 2.46 -4.74 -0.52
N ALA A 144 2.63 -4.74 -1.83
CA ALA A 144 2.80 -3.52 -2.66
C ALA A 144 3.81 -2.52 -2.06
N GLY A 145 4.97 -3.00 -1.60
CA GLY A 145 6.03 -2.18 -0.98
C GLY A 145 5.76 -1.74 0.45
N VAL A 146 4.67 -2.20 1.06
CA VAL A 146 4.35 -1.93 2.47
C VAL A 146 4.61 -3.18 3.31
N ALA A 147 5.46 -3.06 4.34
CA ALA A 147 5.56 -4.06 5.39
C ALA A 147 4.29 -3.98 6.26
N LEU A 148 3.40 -4.94 6.08
CA LEU A 148 2.11 -5.03 6.76
C LEU A 148 2.20 -6.04 7.90
N THR A 149 2.06 -5.57 9.13
CA THR A 149 2.10 -6.38 10.35
C THR A 149 0.70 -6.50 10.95
N VAL A 150 0.21 -7.71 11.13
CA VAL A 150 -0.94 -8.00 11.98
C VAL A 150 -0.45 -7.97 13.42
N GLN A 151 -0.71 -6.87 14.14
CA GLN A 151 -0.24 -6.70 15.52
C GLN A 151 -1.02 -7.56 16.50
N GLN A 152 -2.35 -7.42 16.45
CA GLN A 152 -3.25 -8.16 17.33
C GLN A 152 -4.60 -8.40 16.68
N VAL A 153 -5.30 -9.39 17.20
CA VAL A 153 -6.69 -9.72 16.89
C VAL A 153 -7.50 -9.57 18.15
N GLN A 154 -8.63 -8.88 18.06
CA GLN A 154 -9.62 -8.77 19.13
C GLN A 154 -10.91 -9.47 18.69
N GLN A 155 -11.52 -10.19 19.60
CA GLN A 155 -12.83 -10.83 19.39
C GLN A 155 -13.83 -10.33 20.42
N SER A 156 -15.02 -9.95 19.96
CA SER A 156 -16.13 -9.46 20.78
C SER A 156 -17.46 -9.72 20.09
N GLN A 157 -18.56 -9.52 20.76
CA GLN A 157 -19.88 -9.48 20.10
C GLN A 157 -20.03 -8.19 19.28
N ARG A 158 -19.48 -7.08 19.76
CA ARG A 158 -19.49 -5.78 19.07
C ARG A 158 -18.33 -4.91 19.52
N PHE A 159 -17.96 -3.94 18.69
CA PHE A 159 -17.06 -2.84 19.04
C PHE A 159 -17.86 -1.54 19.03
N ILE A 160 -17.70 -0.71 20.08
CA ILE A 160 -18.50 0.52 20.30
C ILE A 160 -18.33 1.53 19.15
N ASP A 161 -17.14 1.56 18.56
CA ASP A 161 -16.76 2.47 17.47
C ASP A 161 -17.08 1.91 16.06
N ASP A 162 -17.61 0.69 15.96
CA ASP A 162 -18.11 0.13 14.69
C ASP A 162 -19.63 0.42 14.60
N PRO A 163 -20.08 1.08 13.51
CA PRO A 163 -21.50 1.36 13.29
C PRO A 163 -22.35 0.10 13.03
N ASN A 164 -21.74 -1.02 12.66
CA ASN A 164 -22.44 -2.28 12.38
C ASN A 164 -22.67 -3.07 13.66
N THR A 165 -23.87 -3.05 14.20
CA THR A 165 -24.22 -3.70 15.47
C THR A 165 -24.99 -5.02 15.33
N ASP A 166 -25.47 -5.37 14.13
CA ASP A 166 -26.34 -6.51 13.88
C ASP A 166 -25.59 -7.78 13.51
N THR A 167 -24.51 -8.10 14.24
CA THR A 167 -23.70 -9.29 13.97
C THR A 167 -23.72 -10.26 15.14
N ALA A 168 -23.65 -11.57 14.85
CA ALA A 168 -23.57 -12.61 15.87
C ALA A 168 -22.22 -12.63 16.62
N GLY A 169 -21.23 -11.89 16.12
CA GLY A 169 -19.91 -11.70 16.68
C GLY A 169 -19.01 -10.97 15.70
N MET A 170 -17.92 -10.42 16.21
CA MET A 170 -16.98 -9.59 15.45
C MET A 170 -15.52 -9.94 15.77
N VAL A 171 -14.69 -9.81 14.76
CA VAL A 171 -13.24 -9.86 14.88
C VAL A 171 -12.66 -8.57 14.35
N ARG A 172 -11.81 -7.95 15.16
CA ARG A 172 -11.06 -6.72 14.86
C ARG A 172 -9.59 -7.03 14.68
N LEU A 173 -9.01 -6.58 13.59
CA LEU A 173 -7.57 -6.64 13.34
C LEU A 173 -6.96 -5.24 13.52
N SER A 174 -5.87 -5.17 14.29
CA SER A 174 -4.96 -4.02 14.29
C SER A 174 -3.83 -4.31 13.30
N LEU A 175 -3.81 -3.57 12.20
CA LEU A 175 -2.82 -3.71 11.12
C LEU A 175 -1.88 -2.52 11.13
N GLN A 176 -0.58 -2.77 11.26
CA GLN A 176 0.44 -1.73 11.12
C GLN A 176 1.06 -1.84 9.73
N GLY A 177 0.94 -0.79 8.92
CA GLY A 177 1.61 -0.66 7.64
C GLY A 177 2.81 0.28 7.75
N LYS A 178 3.99 -0.15 7.28
CA LYS A 178 5.18 0.70 7.09
C LYS A 178 5.52 0.73 5.60
N ASN A 179 5.40 1.89 4.97
CA ASN A 179 5.81 2.04 3.57
C ASN A 179 7.34 2.01 3.48
N THR A 180 7.88 0.96 2.88
CA THR A 180 9.32 0.78 2.65
C THR A 180 9.76 1.20 1.25
N GLY A 181 8.79 1.60 0.40
CA GLY A 181 9.02 2.09 -0.95
C GLY A 181 9.35 3.58 -1.02
N THR A 182 9.51 4.08 -2.24
CA THR A 182 9.87 5.47 -2.55
C THR A 182 8.68 6.33 -2.99
N ALA A 183 7.50 5.72 -3.20
CA ALA A 183 6.28 6.39 -3.60
C ALA A 183 5.16 6.18 -2.57
N PRO A 184 4.17 7.08 -2.47
CA PRO A 184 3.00 6.88 -1.61
C PRO A 184 2.18 5.66 -2.03
N VAL A 185 1.63 4.92 -1.05
CA VAL A 185 0.80 3.73 -1.27
C VAL A 185 -0.58 3.91 -0.64
N ASN A 186 -1.63 3.51 -1.35
CA ASN A 186 -3.00 3.51 -0.85
C ASN A 186 -3.42 2.08 -0.47
N LEU A 187 -3.62 1.82 0.82
CA LEU A 187 -4.08 0.53 1.32
C LEU A 187 -5.60 0.54 1.47
N LEU A 188 -6.31 0.17 0.39
CA LEU A 188 -7.78 0.05 0.41
C LEU A 188 -8.18 -1.31 1.01
N TYR A 189 -8.16 -1.42 2.34
CA TYR A 189 -8.45 -2.69 3.04
C TYR A 189 -9.78 -3.33 2.66
N THR A 190 -10.78 -2.54 2.28
CA THR A 190 -12.06 -3.06 1.73
C THR A 190 -11.88 -3.91 0.49
N ASN A 191 -10.81 -3.69 -0.28
CA ASN A 191 -10.52 -4.41 -1.52
C ASN A 191 -9.50 -5.53 -1.31
N ILE A 192 -8.48 -5.29 -0.46
CA ILE A 192 -7.31 -6.16 -0.32
C ILE A 192 -7.35 -7.08 0.90
N ALA A 193 -8.21 -6.82 1.90
CA ALA A 193 -8.33 -7.66 3.08
C ALA A 193 -9.58 -8.54 3.00
N ARG A 194 -9.41 -9.83 3.29
CA ARG A 194 -10.49 -10.80 3.42
C ARG A 194 -10.20 -11.70 4.61
N LEU A 195 -11.23 -12.06 5.36
CA LEU A 195 -11.09 -13.05 6.42
C LEU A 195 -11.66 -14.39 5.92
N VAL A 196 -10.83 -15.43 5.98
CA VAL A 196 -11.21 -16.79 5.60
C VAL A 196 -11.59 -17.53 6.87
N LEU A 197 -12.83 -18.01 6.91
CA LEU A 197 -13.40 -18.77 8.01
C LEU A 197 -13.16 -20.28 7.81
N PRO A 198 -13.33 -21.11 8.86
CA PRO A 198 -13.35 -22.56 8.72
C PRO A 198 -14.33 -22.98 7.63
N GLY A 199 -13.95 -23.98 6.82
CA GLY A 199 -14.71 -24.40 5.65
C GLY A 199 -14.53 -23.54 4.40
N GLY A 200 -13.61 -22.55 4.42
CA GLY A 200 -13.22 -21.76 3.24
C GLY A 200 -14.13 -20.59 2.90
N LYS A 201 -15.16 -20.31 3.72
CA LYS A 201 -16.00 -19.12 3.53
C LYS A 201 -15.17 -17.85 3.70
N VAL A 202 -15.25 -16.93 2.73
CA VAL A 202 -14.53 -15.66 2.71
C VAL A 202 -15.49 -14.53 3.07
N VAL A 203 -15.10 -13.66 4.01
CA VAL A 203 -15.85 -12.48 4.42
C VAL A 203 -15.06 -11.20 4.16
N ALA A 204 -15.76 -10.15 3.73
CA ALA A 204 -15.19 -8.83 3.54
C ALA A 204 -15.19 -8.04 4.86
N PRO A 205 -14.35 -7.00 5.01
CA PRO A 205 -14.45 -6.06 6.11
C PRO A 205 -15.83 -5.42 6.19
N THR A 206 -16.36 -5.29 7.41
CA THR A 206 -17.60 -4.53 7.70
C THR A 206 -17.31 -3.08 8.05
N TYR A 207 -16.15 -2.83 8.66
CA TYR A 207 -15.69 -1.50 9.02
C TYR A 207 -14.18 -1.38 8.84
N VAL A 208 -13.71 -0.23 8.37
CA VAL A 208 -12.29 0.09 8.22
C VAL A 208 -12.04 1.51 8.73
N ARG A 209 -11.08 1.65 9.64
CA ARG A 209 -10.53 2.93 10.07
C ARG A 209 -9.04 2.99 9.71
N SER A 210 -8.73 3.77 8.69
CA SER A 210 -7.36 3.98 8.20
C SER A 210 -7.28 5.31 7.46
N ASP A 211 -6.08 5.89 7.38
CA ASP A 211 -5.83 6.97 6.44
C ASP A 211 -5.75 6.42 5.02
N VAL A 212 -6.04 7.26 4.04
CA VAL A 212 -6.15 6.84 2.64
C VAL A 212 -4.79 6.57 2.02
N SER A 213 -3.75 7.33 2.42
CA SER A 213 -2.44 7.30 1.79
C SER A 213 -1.32 7.19 2.81
N LEU A 214 -0.38 6.28 2.57
CA LEU A 214 0.81 6.05 3.38
C LEU A 214 2.03 6.59 2.63
N ALA A 215 2.59 7.70 3.10
CA ALA A 215 3.78 8.33 2.51
C ALA A 215 5.02 7.43 2.62
N PRO A 216 6.07 7.61 1.78
CA PRO A 216 7.33 6.90 1.89
C PRO A 216 7.93 7.00 3.30
N GLY A 217 8.37 5.87 3.86
CA GLY A 217 8.95 5.78 5.20
C GLY A 217 7.96 5.91 6.35
N ALA A 218 6.71 6.32 6.11
CA ALA A 218 5.69 6.49 7.13
C ALA A 218 5.20 5.14 7.67
N THR A 219 4.72 5.17 8.92
CA THR A 219 4.06 4.05 9.58
C THR A 219 2.67 4.48 10.02
N GLN A 220 1.68 3.61 9.80
CA GLN A 220 0.29 3.84 10.15
C GLN A 220 -0.31 2.58 10.76
N THR A 221 -1.18 2.77 11.76
CA THR A 221 -2.00 1.68 12.31
C THR A 221 -3.44 1.84 11.82
N SER A 222 -3.99 0.79 11.28
CA SER A 222 -5.35 0.70 10.75
C SER A 222 -6.15 -0.32 11.54
N ILE A 223 -7.45 -0.10 11.65
CA ILE A 223 -8.40 -1.04 12.25
C ILE A 223 -9.30 -1.58 11.14
N VAL A 224 -9.44 -2.90 11.12
CA VAL A 224 -10.29 -3.60 10.15
C VAL A 224 -11.17 -4.60 10.89
N ASP A 225 -12.48 -4.42 10.82
CA ASP A 225 -13.46 -5.27 11.50
C ASP A 225 -14.17 -6.19 10.53
N PHE A 226 -14.47 -7.39 11.00
CA PHE A 226 -15.15 -8.43 10.23
C PHE A 226 -16.30 -9.03 11.06
N ALA A 227 -17.44 -9.27 10.43
CA ALA A 227 -18.52 -10.03 11.02
C ALA A 227 -18.18 -11.52 11.01
N VAL A 228 -18.07 -12.13 12.19
CA VAL A 228 -17.68 -13.53 12.35
C VAL A 228 -18.61 -14.19 13.37
N PRO A 229 -19.16 -15.39 13.12
CA PRO A 229 -19.95 -16.12 14.10
C PRO A 229 -19.19 -16.27 15.44
N SER A 230 -19.85 -16.05 16.55
CA SER A 230 -19.26 -16.04 17.90
C SER A 230 -18.65 -17.38 18.35
N ASN A 231 -19.05 -18.49 17.70
CA ASN A 231 -18.52 -19.82 17.98
C ASN A 231 -17.19 -20.15 17.28
N ILE A 232 -16.69 -19.25 16.40
CA ILE A 232 -15.42 -19.44 15.69
C ILE A 232 -14.29 -18.82 16.53
N LYS A 233 -13.23 -19.59 16.78
CA LYS A 233 -12.04 -19.11 17.50
C LYS A 233 -11.07 -18.41 16.55
N VAL A 234 -10.32 -17.44 17.08
CA VAL A 234 -9.33 -16.62 16.31
C VAL A 234 -8.31 -17.52 15.60
N GLU A 235 -7.83 -18.58 16.25
CA GLU A 235 -6.80 -19.49 15.71
C GLU A 235 -7.28 -20.27 14.49
N GLN A 236 -8.58 -20.29 14.22
CA GLN A 236 -9.17 -20.96 13.06
C GLN A 236 -9.31 -20.00 11.85
N LEU A 237 -8.95 -18.74 12.03
CA LEU A 237 -9.11 -17.70 11.03
C LEU A 237 -7.81 -17.46 10.27
N VAL A 238 -7.95 -17.08 9.01
CA VAL A 238 -6.84 -16.68 8.16
C VAL A 238 -7.15 -15.30 7.56
N LEU A 239 -6.27 -14.33 7.75
CA LEU A 239 -6.33 -13.07 7.02
C LEU A 239 -5.71 -13.27 5.64
N ARG A 240 -6.49 -13.08 4.59
CA ARG A 240 -6.01 -13.04 3.20
C ARG A 240 -5.79 -11.60 2.79
N VAL A 241 -4.55 -11.29 2.36
CA VAL A 241 -4.13 -9.97 1.87
C VAL A 241 -3.85 -10.05 0.37
N GLY A 242 -4.39 -9.10 -0.38
CA GLY A 242 -4.31 -8.98 -1.84
C GLY A 242 -5.69 -9.04 -2.49
N ALA A 243 -5.89 -8.25 -3.54
CA ALA A 243 -7.12 -8.26 -4.32
C ALA A 243 -7.33 -9.61 -5.04
N ALA A 244 -8.54 -9.89 -5.51
CA ALA A 244 -8.86 -11.18 -6.14
C ALA A 244 -8.05 -11.47 -7.42
N THR A 245 -7.54 -10.40 -8.07
CA THR A 245 -6.73 -10.46 -9.28
C THR A 245 -5.22 -10.44 -9.02
N GLU A 246 -4.82 -10.35 -7.75
CA GLU A 246 -3.42 -10.24 -7.33
C GLU A 246 -2.92 -11.55 -6.69
N ALA A 247 -1.61 -11.63 -6.53
CA ALA A 247 -0.96 -12.66 -5.71
C ALA A 247 -1.36 -12.43 -4.25
N GLN A 248 -2.19 -13.32 -3.73
CA GLN A 248 -2.73 -13.24 -2.39
C GLN A 248 -1.80 -13.93 -1.40
N MET A 249 -1.79 -13.43 -0.17
CA MET A 249 -1.03 -13.97 0.96
C MET A 249 -2.00 -14.32 2.08
N ASP A 250 -1.95 -15.56 2.54
CA ASP A 250 -2.77 -16.08 3.62
C ASP A 250 -1.97 -16.05 4.93
N ILE A 251 -2.42 -15.26 5.90
CA ILE A 251 -1.80 -15.06 7.21
C ILE A 251 -2.67 -15.76 8.26
N PRO A 252 -2.31 -16.96 8.75
CA PRO A 252 -3.00 -17.59 9.86
C PRO A 252 -2.98 -16.68 11.09
N LEU A 253 -4.14 -16.49 11.74
CA LEU A 253 -4.24 -15.64 12.93
C LEU A 253 -3.84 -16.44 14.20
N THR A 254 -2.69 -17.08 14.12
CA THR A 254 -2.02 -17.80 15.21
C THR A 254 -0.73 -17.09 15.57
N GLY A 255 -0.26 -17.19 16.80
CA GLY A 255 0.98 -16.53 17.24
C GLY A 255 2.27 -17.05 16.56
N HIS A 256 2.17 -18.04 15.65
CA HIS A 256 3.31 -18.72 15.01
C HIS A 256 3.04 -19.03 13.53
N ALA A 257 2.55 -18.04 12.77
CA ALA A 257 2.32 -18.21 11.34
C ALA A 257 3.65 -18.37 10.58
N ASP A 258 3.79 -19.45 9.80
CA ASP A 258 4.89 -19.59 8.85
C ASP A 258 4.57 -18.77 7.58
N LEU A 259 5.30 -17.69 7.38
CA LEU A 259 5.16 -16.77 6.27
C LEU A 259 6.38 -16.79 5.32
N ALA A 260 7.30 -17.74 5.49
CA ALA A 260 8.50 -17.86 4.67
C ALA A 260 8.21 -18.02 3.17
N ALA A 261 7.05 -18.57 2.82
CA ALA A 261 6.60 -18.69 1.44
C ALA A 261 6.40 -17.33 0.74
N TYR A 262 6.14 -16.26 1.49
CA TYR A 262 5.91 -14.90 0.97
C TYR A 262 7.14 -13.99 1.07
N ALA A 263 8.20 -14.45 1.72
CA ALA A 263 9.45 -13.71 1.82
C ALA A 263 10.18 -13.68 0.45
N PRO A 264 10.89 -12.57 0.12
CA PRO A 264 11.76 -12.55 -1.04
C PRO A 264 12.81 -13.67 -0.98
N LYS A 265 12.99 -14.39 -2.10
CA LYS A 265 14.04 -15.42 -2.26
C LYS A 265 15.12 -14.88 -3.18
N THR A 266 16.36 -14.84 -2.69
CA THR A 266 17.50 -14.36 -3.48
C THR A 266 18.47 -15.50 -3.75
N SER A 267 18.83 -15.66 -5.03
CA SER A 267 19.88 -16.58 -5.50
C SER A 267 21.09 -15.77 -5.94
N THR A 268 22.24 -16.05 -5.32
CA THR A 268 23.53 -15.49 -5.75
C THR A 268 24.06 -16.31 -6.92
N ILE A 269 24.39 -15.66 -8.05
CA ILE A 269 24.77 -16.34 -9.30
C ILE A 269 26.21 -16.07 -9.66
N SER A 270 26.67 -14.80 -9.60
CA SER A 270 28.07 -14.35 -9.85
C SER A 270 28.64 -14.88 -11.17
N LYS A 271 27.87 -14.88 -12.26
CA LYS A 271 28.27 -15.39 -13.57
C LYS A 271 28.61 -14.25 -14.51
N SER A 272 29.84 -14.22 -15.00
CA SER A 272 30.32 -13.24 -15.97
C SER A 272 30.27 -13.79 -17.41
N PHE A 273 30.00 -12.92 -18.37
CA PHE A 273 29.99 -13.20 -19.81
C PHE A 273 30.17 -11.90 -20.60
N GLU A 274 30.64 -12.04 -21.82
CA GLU A 274 30.73 -10.92 -22.76
C GLU A 274 29.48 -10.86 -23.64
N TYR A 275 28.91 -9.65 -23.78
CA TYR A 275 27.78 -9.40 -24.69
C TYR A 275 27.85 -7.95 -25.19
N GLN A 276 27.79 -7.75 -26.50
CA GLN A 276 27.91 -6.45 -27.20
C GLN A 276 29.18 -5.65 -26.83
N GLY A 277 30.32 -6.35 -26.67
CA GLY A 277 31.60 -5.74 -26.33
C GLY A 277 31.69 -5.27 -24.86
N LEU A 278 30.68 -5.53 -24.05
CA LEU A 278 30.65 -5.25 -22.62
C LEU A 278 30.86 -6.52 -21.81
N ASN A 279 31.51 -6.39 -20.66
CA ASN A 279 31.63 -7.46 -19.67
C ASN A 279 30.46 -7.37 -18.69
N TRP A 280 29.56 -8.35 -18.76
CA TRP A 280 28.40 -8.46 -17.92
C TRP A 280 28.64 -9.45 -16.80
N THR A 281 28.30 -9.09 -15.58
CA THR A 281 28.27 -10.00 -14.44
C THR A 281 26.84 -10.03 -13.91
N LEU A 282 26.15 -11.16 -14.03
CA LEU A 282 24.90 -11.42 -13.36
C LEU A 282 25.20 -11.70 -11.89
N VAL A 283 24.87 -10.77 -10.99
CA VAL A 283 25.21 -10.81 -9.57
C VAL A 283 24.28 -11.75 -8.82
N ASN A 284 22.98 -11.47 -8.92
CA ASN A 284 21.93 -12.24 -8.24
C ASN A 284 20.60 -12.15 -9.00
N ALA A 285 19.66 -12.99 -8.58
CA ALA A 285 18.26 -12.89 -8.93
C ALA A 285 17.42 -12.95 -7.67
N THR A 286 16.37 -12.12 -7.60
CA THR A 286 15.43 -12.08 -6.46
C THR A 286 14.02 -12.35 -6.95
N SER A 287 13.34 -13.32 -6.34
CA SER A 287 11.93 -13.64 -6.56
C SER A 287 11.09 -13.07 -5.43
N GLN A 288 10.04 -12.30 -5.74
CA GLN A 288 9.18 -11.65 -4.77
C GLN A 288 7.77 -11.38 -5.32
N LEU A 289 6.79 -11.17 -4.42
CA LEU A 289 5.39 -10.95 -4.81
C LEU A 289 5.04 -9.49 -5.12
N ASN A 290 5.95 -8.57 -4.86
CA ASN A 290 5.72 -7.14 -5.10
C ASN A 290 6.90 -6.51 -5.83
N LEU A 291 6.64 -5.41 -6.53
CA LEU A 291 7.63 -4.54 -7.15
C LEU A 291 7.20 -3.11 -6.89
N ASP A 292 8.00 -2.35 -6.14
CA ASP A 292 7.64 -1.01 -5.67
C ASP A 292 6.23 -1.02 -5.03
N THR A 293 5.32 -0.20 -5.55
CA THR A 293 3.93 -0.08 -5.08
C THR A 293 2.95 -1.06 -5.74
N GLN A 294 3.45 -2.03 -6.48
CA GLN A 294 2.62 -2.98 -7.23
C GLN A 294 2.72 -4.38 -6.64
N GLN A 295 1.58 -5.04 -6.47
CA GLN A 295 1.49 -6.45 -6.17
C GLN A 295 1.41 -7.24 -7.48
N ALA A 296 2.09 -8.39 -7.55
CA ALA A 296 2.04 -9.26 -8.71
C ALA A 296 0.60 -9.74 -8.98
N SER A 297 0.28 -10.03 -10.24
CA SER A 297 -1.00 -10.62 -10.60
C SER A 297 -1.15 -12.02 -10.00
N LYS A 298 -2.37 -12.48 -9.85
CA LYS A 298 -2.69 -13.82 -9.33
C LYS A 298 -1.94 -14.92 -10.09
N GLY A 299 -1.24 -15.78 -9.35
CA GLY A 299 -0.43 -16.87 -9.90
C GLY A 299 0.90 -16.42 -10.51
N MET A 300 1.28 -15.15 -10.34
CA MET A 300 2.53 -14.57 -10.82
C MET A 300 3.40 -14.08 -9.66
N HIS A 301 4.69 -13.90 -9.92
CA HIS A 301 5.64 -13.22 -9.06
C HIS A 301 6.63 -12.42 -9.89
N TYR A 302 7.32 -11.47 -9.29
CA TYR A 302 8.39 -10.72 -9.95
C TYR A 302 9.72 -11.46 -9.77
N VAL A 303 10.51 -11.53 -10.82
CA VAL A 303 11.90 -11.95 -10.80
C VAL A 303 12.77 -10.79 -11.25
N THR A 304 13.55 -10.24 -10.33
CA THR A 304 14.49 -9.14 -10.59
C THR A 304 15.89 -9.70 -10.70
N VAL A 305 16.55 -9.46 -11.83
CA VAL A 305 17.93 -9.89 -12.12
C VAL A 305 18.83 -8.68 -12.04
N THR A 306 19.87 -8.72 -11.20
CA THR A 306 20.80 -7.63 -10.96
C THR A 306 22.12 -7.89 -11.69
N PHE A 307 22.64 -6.86 -12.36
CA PHE A 307 23.88 -6.91 -13.11
C PHE A 307 24.88 -5.88 -12.62
N THR A 308 26.15 -6.22 -12.78
CA THR A 308 27.27 -5.28 -12.86
C THR A 308 27.87 -5.36 -14.26
N ILE A 309 28.16 -4.20 -14.87
CA ILE A 309 28.58 -4.11 -16.26
C ILE A 309 29.81 -3.21 -16.35
N ASP A 310 30.84 -3.70 -17.07
CA ASP A 310 32.05 -2.97 -17.37
C ASP A 310 32.18 -2.76 -18.88
N ASN A 311 32.49 -1.52 -19.28
CA ASN A 311 32.88 -1.19 -20.65
C ASN A 311 34.41 -1.03 -20.71
N THR A 312 35.09 -2.06 -21.21
CA THR A 312 36.56 -2.03 -21.39
C THR A 312 36.97 -1.45 -22.75
N LEU A 313 36.00 -1.05 -23.58
CA LEU A 313 36.27 -0.46 -24.89
C LEU A 313 36.78 1.00 -24.74
N ALA A 314 37.56 1.46 -25.70
CA ALA A 314 37.97 2.87 -25.81
C ALA A 314 36.86 3.81 -26.32
N GLN A 315 35.66 3.30 -26.51
CA GLN A 315 34.49 4.04 -27.00
C GLN A 315 33.24 3.73 -26.20
N THR A 316 32.27 4.62 -26.25
CA THR A 316 30.94 4.41 -25.64
C THR A 316 30.24 3.24 -26.32
N ALA A 317 29.76 2.29 -25.52
CA ALA A 317 28.91 1.18 -25.96
C ALA A 317 27.44 1.52 -25.71
N ILE A 318 26.59 1.23 -26.71
CA ILE A 318 25.14 1.51 -26.66
C ILE A 318 24.38 0.20 -26.95
N PRO A 319 24.16 -0.66 -25.94
CA PRO A 319 23.41 -1.90 -26.12
C PRO A 319 21.92 -1.67 -26.41
N GLY A 320 21.43 -0.46 -26.15
CA GLY A 320 20.02 -0.14 -26.33
C GLY A 320 19.16 -0.49 -25.10
N SER A 321 17.86 -0.60 -25.34
CA SER A 321 16.89 -0.86 -24.27
C SER A 321 16.85 -2.36 -23.90
N PRO A 322 16.94 -2.73 -22.60
CA PRO A 322 16.79 -4.12 -22.16
C PRO A 322 15.49 -4.80 -22.62
N TYR A 323 14.44 -4.01 -22.85
CA TYR A 323 13.16 -4.52 -23.39
C TYR A 323 13.29 -5.11 -24.78
N ASP A 324 14.29 -4.73 -25.55
CA ASP A 324 14.50 -5.19 -26.91
C ASP A 324 15.29 -6.50 -26.96
N TYR A 325 16.32 -6.64 -26.12
CA TYR A 325 17.27 -7.75 -26.21
C TYR A 325 17.25 -8.73 -25.04
N MET A 326 16.55 -8.44 -23.93
CA MET A 326 16.45 -9.39 -22.81
C MET A 326 15.12 -10.12 -22.82
N ARG A 327 15.18 -11.42 -22.52
CA ARG A 327 14.00 -12.26 -22.28
C ARG A 327 14.29 -13.19 -21.11
N LEU A 328 13.24 -13.53 -20.37
CA LEU A 328 13.30 -14.60 -19.37
C LEU A 328 12.44 -15.76 -19.86
N GLN A 329 13.06 -16.88 -20.14
CA GLN A 329 12.35 -18.11 -20.45
C GLN A 329 11.90 -18.78 -19.16
N ALA A 330 10.59 -19.05 -19.05
CA ALA A 330 9.95 -19.75 -17.95
C ALA A 330 9.21 -20.96 -18.54
N GLY A 331 9.84 -22.12 -18.50
CA GLY A 331 9.39 -23.29 -19.28
C GLY A 331 9.36 -22.96 -20.78
N ASN A 332 8.19 -23.09 -21.40
CA ASN A 332 7.99 -22.80 -22.83
C ASN A 332 7.64 -21.33 -23.14
N SER A 333 7.53 -20.49 -22.12
CA SER A 333 7.14 -19.07 -22.28
C SER A 333 8.36 -18.16 -22.28
N SER A 334 8.41 -17.24 -23.26
CA SER A 334 9.42 -16.18 -23.34
C SER A 334 8.81 -14.86 -22.87
N LEU A 335 9.33 -14.34 -21.76
CA LEU A 335 8.79 -13.18 -21.06
C LEU A 335 9.66 -11.95 -21.33
N SER A 336 9.03 -10.82 -21.65
CA SER A 336 9.71 -9.53 -21.78
C SER A 336 9.87 -8.87 -20.41
N PRO A 337 10.87 -7.99 -20.22
CA PRO A 337 10.98 -7.18 -19.01
C PRO A 337 9.72 -6.35 -18.76
N VAL A 338 9.36 -6.15 -17.48
CA VAL A 338 8.29 -5.23 -17.04
C VAL A 338 8.85 -3.96 -16.41
N ALA A 339 10.11 -4.01 -15.94
CA ALA A 339 10.83 -2.85 -15.43
C ALA A 339 12.34 -3.02 -15.65
N SER A 340 13.07 -1.91 -15.78
CA SER A 340 14.52 -1.91 -15.86
C SER A 340 15.12 -0.62 -15.30
N THR A 341 16.25 -0.77 -14.60
CA THR A 341 17.12 0.33 -14.16
C THR A 341 18.49 0.26 -14.83
N LEU A 342 18.67 -0.66 -15.81
CA LEU A 342 19.93 -0.74 -16.57
C LEU A 342 20.11 0.50 -17.42
N PRO A 343 21.32 1.10 -17.44
CA PRO A 343 21.67 2.13 -18.40
C PRO A 343 21.56 1.64 -19.84
N THR A 344 21.13 2.51 -20.75
CA THR A 344 21.07 2.22 -22.19
C THR A 344 22.39 2.50 -22.92
N SER A 345 23.35 3.14 -22.23
CA SER A 345 24.70 3.44 -22.74
C SER A 345 25.73 3.35 -21.62
N PHE A 346 26.95 2.98 -22.00
CA PHE A 346 28.09 2.84 -21.11
C PHE A 346 29.28 3.60 -21.70
N GLU A 347 29.79 4.60 -21.01
CA GLU A 347 30.93 5.41 -21.43
C GLU A 347 32.18 4.56 -21.58
N ALA A 348 33.15 5.03 -22.40
CA ALA A 348 34.46 4.39 -22.58
C ALA A 348 35.14 4.19 -21.22
N GLY A 349 35.62 2.98 -20.94
CA GLY A 349 36.32 2.63 -19.70
C GLY A 349 35.45 2.65 -18.43
N ALA A 350 34.13 2.77 -18.56
CA ALA A 350 33.22 2.71 -17.39
C ALA A 350 33.26 1.33 -16.74
N THR A 351 33.41 1.27 -15.42
CA THR A 351 33.45 0.03 -14.63
C THR A 351 32.42 0.06 -13.51
N GLY A 352 31.96 -1.13 -13.08
CA GLY A 352 31.08 -1.30 -11.93
C GLY A 352 29.70 -0.66 -12.09
N LYS A 353 29.21 -0.43 -13.32
CA LYS A 353 27.85 0.09 -13.55
C LYS A 353 26.82 -0.96 -13.19
N THR A 354 25.96 -0.64 -12.24
CA THR A 354 24.94 -1.56 -11.76
C THR A 354 23.56 -1.20 -12.32
N GLY A 355 22.71 -2.22 -12.46
CA GLY A 355 21.32 -2.05 -12.80
C GLY A 355 20.58 -3.37 -12.70
N ALA A 356 19.26 -3.33 -12.80
CA ALA A 356 18.42 -4.49 -12.66
C ALA A 356 17.37 -4.55 -13.77
N VAL A 357 16.91 -5.74 -14.08
CA VAL A 357 15.79 -6.00 -15.00
C VAL A 357 14.80 -6.92 -14.31
N THR A 358 13.54 -6.54 -14.33
CA THR A 358 12.47 -7.28 -13.65
C THR A 358 11.50 -7.88 -14.67
N PHE A 359 11.11 -9.11 -14.41
CA PHE A 359 10.15 -9.89 -15.21
C PHE A 359 8.97 -10.31 -14.34
N LEU A 360 7.78 -10.41 -14.96
CA LEU A 360 6.60 -10.98 -14.31
C LEU A 360 6.49 -12.45 -14.76
N VAL A 361 6.61 -13.38 -13.80
CA VAL A 361 6.84 -14.81 -14.05
C VAL A 361 5.72 -15.64 -13.41
N PRO A 362 5.21 -16.70 -14.05
CA PRO A 362 4.29 -17.65 -13.43
C PRO A 362 4.92 -18.32 -12.20
N GLN A 363 4.18 -18.41 -11.07
CA GLN A 363 4.68 -19.02 -9.84
C GLN A 363 5.04 -20.50 -9.96
N ASN A 364 4.45 -21.21 -10.93
CA ASN A 364 4.70 -22.64 -11.19
C ASN A 364 5.86 -22.90 -12.16
N ALA A 365 6.61 -21.86 -12.58
CA ALA A 365 7.76 -22.04 -13.44
C ALA A 365 8.91 -22.73 -12.69
N ALA A 366 9.22 -23.96 -13.06
CA ALA A 366 10.25 -24.77 -12.39
C ALA A 366 11.68 -24.38 -12.80
N THR A 367 11.86 -23.87 -14.02
CA THR A 367 13.16 -23.48 -14.58
C THR A 367 13.08 -22.08 -15.18
N LEU A 368 14.08 -21.28 -14.91
CA LEU A 368 14.22 -19.94 -15.47
C LEU A 368 15.56 -19.82 -16.19
N THR A 369 15.52 -19.32 -17.43
CA THR A 369 16.73 -19.04 -18.20
C THR A 369 16.67 -17.62 -18.71
N LEU A 370 17.59 -16.78 -18.26
CA LEU A 370 17.79 -15.46 -18.85
C LEU A 370 18.43 -15.62 -20.23
N VAL A 371 17.87 -14.93 -21.21
CA VAL A 371 18.31 -14.93 -22.61
C VAL A 371 18.59 -13.51 -23.05
N LEU A 372 19.81 -13.26 -23.51
CA LEU A 372 20.16 -12.06 -24.24
C LEU A 372 20.13 -12.41 -25.73
N LEU A 373 19.22 -11.76 -26.46
CA LEU A 373 18.97 -12.04 -27.86
C LEU A 373 20.15 -11.61 -28.75
N PRO A 374 20.39 -12.28 -29.91
CA PRO A 374 21.42 -11.83 -30.84
C PRO A 374 21.08 -10.41 -31.32
N GLN A 375 22.07 -9.53 -31.31
CA GLN A 375 21.98 -8.17 -31.86
C GLN A 375 23.33 -7.73 -32.44
N ASN A 376 23.31 -6.95 -33.52
CA ASN A 376 24.49 -6.28 -34.07
C ASN A 376 25.69 -7.22 -34.33
N GLY A 377 25.41 -8.47 -34.77
CA GLY A 377 26.45 -9.48 -34.99
C GLY A 377 26.94 -10.23 -33.77
N PHE A 378 26.46 -9.88 -32.56
CA PHE A 378 26.76 -10.62 -31.34
C PHE A 378 25.85 -11.82 -31.15
N ASN A 379 26.43 -12.93 -30.66
CA ASN A 379 25.70 -14.16 -30.42
C ASN A 379 24.81 -14.06 -29.17
N GLN A 380 23.75 -14.88 -29.16
CA GLN A 380 22.91 -15.09 -28.00
C GLN A 380 23.73 -15.52 -26.80
N ARG A 381 23.33 -15.04 -25.60
CA ARG A 381 23.83 -15.54 -24.32
C ARG A 381 22.68 -16.05 -23.46
N THR A 382 22.94 -17.08 -22.68
CA THR A 382 21.96 -17.67 -21.76
C THR A 382 22.56 -17.89 -20.39
N VAL A 383 21.76 -17.66 -19.33
CA VAL A 383 22.13 -17.93 -17.94
C VAL A 383 20.95 -18.57 -17.22
N ASN A 384 21.15 -19.75 -16.64
CA ASN A 384 20.13 -20.41 -15.83
C ASN A 384 20.04 -19.75 -14.45
N ILE A 385 18.82 -19.58 -13.96
CA ILE A 385 18.48 -19.01 -12.66
C ILE A 385 17.72 -20.07 -11.85
N GLN A 386 18.15 -20.29 -10.60
CA GLN A 386 17.51 -21.23 -9.67
C GLN A 386 17.33 -20.53 -8.31
N PHE A 387 16.19 -20.80 -7.62
CA PHE A 387 15.84 -20.25 -6.31
C PHE A 387 15.73 -21.34 -5.26
#